data_3aeed23c7c34233483ec1df7a1340ec2
#
_entry.id   3aeed23c7c34233483ec1df7a1340ec2
#
_cell.length_a   1.000
_cell.length_b   1.000
_cell.length_c   1.000
_cell.angle_alpha   90.00
_cell.angle_beta   90.00
_cell.angle_gamma   90.00
#
_symmetry.space_group_name_H-M   'P 1'
#
loop_
_entity.id
_entity.type
_entity.pdbx_description
1 polymer ?
#
loop_
_entity_poly.entity_id
_entity_poly.type
_entity_poly.pdbx_seq_one_letter_code
_entity_poly.pdbx_strand_id
1 'polypeptide(L)'
;MKRIIKILFAASLLTGMAACDKDFEEVNVNPVLPTTLDPGYLFSNAQYTSAIQTFHYQSEIVQQIITPYTGVLEGGNHNIVYDPNTNVAFNNLYNSPVRFLVDVINQTKDDAARSNLYNMARIWKAYVFQVLVDTYGDVPYFNAGQAFITEINLPEYDDQNAIYDDLLKEVREATAALDAGKSIESGDLFYQGDIAKWKKLGNSLLLRIAMRYTKVDPAKAQENVAIAVDPANGGVMESNDDNAWFPFSSTFNHPNANFFQGTERGNVYLGGPFIDYLKTTDDPRLQYIAVKYETPSAPLDEAGAADTDPANQEGMPYGYNESTISTAPGFPGKIGSAFKYSQLNRRTLGKIDAPEFFITYAQTQLLLAEAAQRGWISGSAADYYNAGVRGHMDQMAQFDESAVISSGDQNDYLTAHPFNAGTALEQINTQYWVASFLNGSEAWANFRRSGYPALAPNPYPGADASVKGDFIHRLTYPVREKSVNTDNYNAAVARQGADDLATRIFWDTP
;
A
#
# COMPACT_ATOMS: atom_id res chain seq x y z
N MET A 1 73.14 13.19 -26.60
CA MET A 1 72.13 12.12 -26.85
C MET A 1 71.14 11.86 -25.65
N LYS A 2 71.59 11.60 -24.44
CA LYS A 2 70.72 11.28 -23.31
C LYS A 2 69.67 12.37 -22.93
N ARG A 3 69.93 13.66 -23.14
CA ARG A 3 68.98 14.77 -22.88
C ARG A 3 67.92 14.90 -23.97
N ILE A 4 68.26 14.64 -25.22
CA ILE A 4 67.27 14.70 -26.34
C ILE A 4 66.27 13.54 -26.27
N ILE A 5 66.76 12.35 -25.88
CA ILE A 5 65.88 11.18 -25.68
C ILE A 5 64.82 11.40 -24.52
N LYS A 6 65.25 12.08 -23.45
CA LYS A 6 64.29 12.42 -22.34
C LYS A 6 63.28 13.47 -22.76
N ILE A 7 63.59 14.42 -23.60
CA ILE A 7 62.67 15.43 -24.12
C ILE A 7 61.73 14.81 -25.13
N LEU A 8 62.16 13.90 -25.98
CA LEU A 8 61.27 13.16 -26.89
C LEU A 8 60.37 12.22 -26.18
N PHE A 9 60.80 11.57 -25.09
CA PHE A 9 59.93 10.70 -24.26
C PHE A 9 58.89 11.50 -23.45
N ALA A 10 59.24 12.67 -22.95
CA ALA A 10 58.33 13.58 -22.27
C ALA A 10 57.27 14.21 -23.22
N ALA A 11 57.70 14.53 -24.46
CA ALA A 11 56.77 15.05 -25.48
C ALA A 11 55.80 13.98 -25.99
N SER A 12 56.23 12.70 -26.09
CA SER A 12 55.37 11.58 -26.50
C SER A 12 54.37 11.18 -25.39
N LEU A 13 54.68 11.39 -24.11
CA LEU A 13 53.72 11.22 -23.01
C LEU A 13 52.64 12.33 -22.96
N LEU A 14 52.98 13.56 -23.31
CA LEU A 14 52.05 14.69 -23.35
C LEU A 14 51.08 14.62 -24.54
N THR A 15 51.46 14.04 -25.66
CA THR A 15 50.57 13.83 -26.80
C THR A 15 49.62 12.63 -26.60
N GLY A 16 49.96 11.68 -25.73
CA GLY A 16 49.10 10.53 -25.40
C GLY A 16 47.93 10.87 -24.49
N MET A 17 47.98 11.99 -23.74
CA MET A 17 46.88 12.39 -22.84
C MET A 17 45.78 13.23 -23.52
N ALA A 18 46.02 13.73 -24.75
CA ALA A 18 45.04 14.50 -25.50
C ALA A 18 44.20 13.65 -26.49
N ALA A 19 44.43 12.34 -26.56
CA ALA A 19 43.79 11.48 -27.56
C ALA A 19 42.57 10.69 -27.07
N CYS A 20 42.20 10.79 -25.77
CA CYS A 20 41.13 9.99 -25.20
C CYS A 20 39.83 10.76 -24.96
N ASP A 21 39.75 12.07 -25.25
CA ASP A 21 38.58 12.88 -24.91
C ASP A 21 37.69 13.26 -26.12
N LYS A 22 38.18 12.94 -27.34
CA LYS A 22 37.43 13.24 -28.55
C LYS A 22 36.41 12.15 -28.80
N ASP A 23 35.14 12.52 -28.82
CA ASP A 23 33.97 11.69 -29.11
C ASP A 23 33.47 10.78 -27.96
N PHE A 24 33.95 10.98 -26.70
CA PHE A 24 33.46 10.20 -25.56
C PHE A 24 31.96 10.46 -25.27
N GLU A 25 31.50 11.65 -25.56
CA GLU A 25 30.08 12.00 -25.46
C GLU A 25 29.22 11.29 -26.52
N GLU A 26 29.72 11.20 -27.77
CA GLU A 26 29.02 10.49 -28.87
C GLU A 26 29.04 8.97 -28.70
N VAL A 27 30.14 8.40 -28.20
CA VAL A 27 30.28 6.95 -27.97
C VAL A 27 29.45 6.48 -26.78
N ASN A 28 29.18 7.34 -25.80
CA ASN A 28 28.32 7.03 -24.65
C ASN A 28 26.84 7.26 -24.91
N VAL A 29 26.46 7.87 -26.03
CA VAL A 29 25.05 7.95 -26.45
C VAL A 29 24.71 6.66 -27.20
N ASN A 30 23.93 5.79 -26.59
CA ASN A 30 23.42 4.64 -27.32
C ASN A 30 22.38 5.13 -28.35
N PRO A 31 22.67 5.06 -29.67
CA PRO A 31 21.83 5.63 -30.71
C PRO A 31 20.48 4.91 -30.86
N VAL A 32 20.30 3.77 -30.20
CA VAL A 32 19.05 2.98 -30.20
C VAL A 32 18.23 3.21 -28.93
N LEU A 33 18.74 3.91 -27.92
CA LEU A 33 17.92 4.32 -26.77
C LEU A 33 17.24 5.65 -27.07
N PRO A 34 15.94 5.75 -26.90
CA PRO A 34 15.27 7.03 -27.01
C PRO A 34 15.88 8.03 -26.02
N THR A 35 16.31 9.18 -26.51
CA THR A 35 16.88 10.25 -25.69
C THR A 35 15.83 10.93 -24.79
N THR A 36 14.54 10.71 -25.09
CA THR A 36 13.39 11.14 -24.29
C THR A 36 12.35 10.04 -24.32
N LEU A 37 11.91 9.58 -23.15
CA LEU A 37 10.74 8.70 -23.00
C LEU A 37 9.48 9.56 -22.93
N ASP A 38 8.43 9.13 -23.63
CA ASP A 38 7.11 9.77 -23.44
C ASP A 38 6.72 9.66 -21.96
N PRO A 39 6.33 10.77 -21.31
CA PRO A 39 5.97 10.76 -19.90
C PRO A 39 4.80 9.82 -19.57
N GLY A 40 3.96 9.45 -20.56
CA GLY A 40 2.92 8.44 -20.38
C GLY A 40 3.48 7.06 -20.01
N TYR A 41 4.64 6.64 -20.56
CA TYR A 41 5.29 5.37 -20.17
C TYR A 41 5.89 5.44 -18.76
N LEU A 42 6.39 6.60 -18.35
CA LEU A 42 6.87 6.80 -16.97
C LEU A 42 5.69 6.72 -15.99
N PHE A 43 4.53 7.27 -16.37
CA PHE A 43 3.31 7.19 -15.58
C PHE A 43 2.81 5.76 -15.44
N SER A 44 2.73 4.99 -16.55
CA SER A 44 2.40 3.55 -16.52
C SER A 44 3.32 2.79 -15.57
N ASN A 45 4.62 3.05 -15.65
CA ASN A 45 5.59 2.38 -14.78
C ASN A 45 5.43 2.78 -13.29
N ALA A 46 5.07 4.04 -13.02
CA ALA A 46 4.76 4.48 -11.67
C ALA A 46 3.53 3.77 -11.09
N GLN A 47 2.47 3.60 -11.88
CA GLN A 47 1.28 2.84 -11.48
C GLN A 47 1.64 1.37 -11.20
N TYR A 48 2.33 0.70 -12.12
CA TYR A 48 2.78 -0.69 -11.98
C TYR A 48 3.65 -0.92 -10.74
N THR A 49 4.64 -0.05 -10.53
CA THR A 49 5.60 -0.20 -9.43
C THR A 49 5.06 0.28 -8.07
N SER A 50 3.84 0.82 -8.04
CA SER A 50 3.13 1.08 -6.78
C SER A 50 2.60 -0.21 -6.12
N ALA A 51 2.46 -1.32 -6.86
CA ALA A 51 2.13 -2.64 -6.33
C ALA A 51 3.39 -3.30 -5.76
N ILE A 52 3.58 -3.25 -4.46
CA ILE A 52 4.79 -3.72 -3.78
C ILE A 52 4.48 -4.71 -2.64
N GLN A 53 5.44 -5.61 -2.38
CA GLN A 53 5.33 -6.64 -1.32
C GLN A 53 5.18 -6.07 0.10
N THR A 54 5.55 -4.82 0.33
CA THR A 54 5.54 -4.19 1.66
C THR A 54 4.19 -4.22 2.35
N PHE A 55 3.12 -4.34 1.61
CA PHE A 55 1.79 -4.34 2.22
C PHE A 55 1.55 -5.57 3.10
N HIS A 56 2.27 -6.66 2.90
CA HIS A 56 2.21 -7.83 3.77
C HIS A 56 2.66 -7.56 5.20
N TYR A 57 3.78 -6.86 5.37
CA TYR A 57 4.33 -6.54 6.67
C TYR A 57 3.32 -5.78 7.55
N GLN A 58 2.65 -4.80 6.96
CA GLN A 58 1.60 -4.05 7.66
C GLN A 58 0.35 -4.89 7.90
N SER A 59 0.04 -5.86 7.03
CA SER A 59 -1.05 -6.82 7.25
C SER A 59 -0.80 -7.73 8.46
N GLU A 60 0.47 -8.01 8.82
CA GLU A 60 0.81 -8.73 10.05
C GLU A 60 0.58 -7.88 11.30
N ILE A 61 0.92 -6.58 11.24
CA ILE A 61 0.69 -5.65 12.36
C ILE A 61 -0.80 -5.60 12.72
N VAL A 62 -1.68 -5.61 11.71
CA VAL A 62 -3.14 -5.63 11.91
C VAL A 62 -3.74 -7.03 11.94
N GLN A 63 -2.90 -8.04 12.12
CA GLN A 63 -3.27 -9.42 12.44
C GLN A 63 -4.14 -10.11 11.37
N GLN A 64 -3.97 -9.76 10.10
CA GLN A 64 -4.64 -10.42 8.98
C GLN A 64 -3.83 -11.63 8.46
N ILE A 65 -2.51 -11.50 8.39
CA ILE A 65 -1.59 -12.58 8.01
C ILE A 65 -0.51 -12.75 9.08
N ILE A 66 0.15 -13.88 9.09
CA ILE A 66 1.19 -14.20 10.06
C ILE A 66 2.15 -15.25 9.51
N THR A 67 3.41 -15.18 9.91
CA THR A 67 4.39 -16.25 9.79
C THR A 67 5.08 -16.48 11.14
N PRO A 68 5.34 -17.71 11.58
CA PRO A 68 6.10 -17.95 12.79
C PRO A 68 7.62 -17.97 12.54
N TYR A 69 8.06 -17.94 11.27
CA TYR A 69 9.46 -18.11 10.90
C TYR A 69 10.24 -16.81 11.01
N THR A 70 11.43 -16.90 11.62
CA THR A 70 12.39 -15.80 11.67
C THR A 70 12.91 -15.47 10.25
N GLY A 71 13.12 -14.18 9.99
CA GLY A 71 13.56 -13.68 8.68
C GLY A 71 12.48 -13.58 7.60
N VAL A 72 11.27 -14.10 7.85
CA VAL A 72 10.12 -13.98 6.95
C VAL A 72 9.09 -13.06 7.59
N LEU A 73 9.00 -11.80 7.15
CA LEU A 73 8.12 -10.77 7.70
C LEU A 73 8.28 -10.59 9.24
N GLU A 74 9.45 -10.85 9.77
CA GLU A 74 9.73 -11.01 11.19
C GLU A 74 9.35 -9.78 12.03
N GLY A 75 9.53 -8.60 11.46
CA GLY A 75 9.25 -7.36 12.18
C GLY A 75 7.79 -7.21 12.60
N GLY A 76 6.84 -7.35 11.69
CA GLY A 76 5.40 -7.24 11.95
C GLY A 76 4.86 -8.38 12.81
N ASN A 77 5.34 -9.57 12.54
CA ASN A 77 4.94 -10.79 13.22
C ASN A 77 5.39 -10.86 14.70
N HIS A 78 6.57 -10.30 15.00
CA HIS A 78 7.18 -10.34 16.32
C HIS A 78 7.29 -8.97 17.00
N ASN A 79 6.77 -7.91 16.40
CA ASN A 79 6.87 -6.53 16.89
C ASN A 79 8.33 -6.14 17.18
N ILE A 80 9.22 -6.37 16.22
CA ILE A 80 10.63 -6.01 16.32
C ILE A 80 11.05 -5.10 15.16
N VAL A 81 12.11 -4.32 15.35
CA VAL A 81 12.77 -3.62 14.26
C VAL A 81 13.56 -4.64 13.43
N TYR A 82 13.14 -4.85 12.19
CA TYR A 82 13.84 -5.71 11.24
C TYR A 82 14.03 -4.96 9.92
N ASP A 83 15.20 -4.35 9.74
CA ASP A 83 15.50 -3.41 8.64
C ASP A 83 15.17 -3.96 7.25
N PRO A 84 15.42 -5.24 6.90
CA PRO A 84 15.04 -5.79 5.60
C PRO A 84 13.54 -5.71 5.29
N ASN A 85 12.67 -5.65 6.31
CA ASN A 85 11.22 -5.52 6.13
C ASN A 85 10.74 -4.07 6.36
N THR A 86 11.25 -3.38 7.40
CA THR A 86 10.79 -2.02 7.74
C THR A 86 11.11 -0.98 6.69
N ASN A 87 12.20 -1.16 5.92
CA ASN A 87 12.65 -0.19 4.92
C ASN A 87 12.12 -0.45 3.50
N VAL A 88 11.40 -1.55 3.26
CA VAL A 88 11.01 -1.95 1.89
C VAL A 88 10.08 -0.90 1.25
N ALA A 89 9.09 -0.36 1.99
CA ALA A 89 8.22 0.70 1.48
C ALA A 89 9.01 1.95 1.12
N PHE A 90 9.90 2.40 2.01
CA PHE A 90 10.74 3.56 1.76
C PHE A 90 11.56 3.40 0.47
N ASN A 91 12.33 2.32 0.39
CA ASN A 91 13.21 2.09 -0.74
C ASN A 91 12.45 1.93 -2.06
N ASN A 92 11.40 1.10 -2.08
CA ASN A 92 10.68 0.81 -3.32
C ASN A 92 9.90 2.02 -3.83
N LEU A 93 9.20 2.74 -2.95
CA LEU A 93 8.39 3.88 -3.37
C LEU A 93 9.26 5.06 -3.84
N TYR A 94 10.39 5.35 -3.19
CA TYR A 94 11.29 6.40 -3.66
C TYR A 94 12.05 6.01 -4.94
N ASN A 95 12.52 4.77 -5.03
CA ASN A 95 13.32 4.33 -6.18
C ASN A 95 12.51 4.22 -7.48
N SER A 96 11.20 4.08 -7.39
CA SER A 96 10.38 3.87 -8.59
C SER A 96 9.21 4.85 -8.69
N PRO A 97 8.04 4.67 -8.04
CA PRO A 97 6.89 5.53 -8.34
C PRO A 97 7.15 7.02 -8.06
N VAL A 98 7.81 7.38 -6.95
CA VAL A 98 8.10 8.80 -6.63
C VAL A 98 8.95 9.43 -7.72
N ARG A 99 10.06 8.79 -8.08
CA ARG A 99 10.97 9.32 -9.11
C ARG A 99 10.27 9.51 -10.45
N PHE A 100 9.49 8.54 -10.89
CA PHE A 100 8.80 8.63 -12.18
C PHE A 100 7.67 9.66 -12.16
N LEU A 101 6.89 9.76 -11.08
CA LEU A 101 5.82 10.74 -10.97
C LEU A 101 6.36 12.18 -10.93
N VAL A 102 7.47 12.41 -10.22
CA VAL A 102 8.14 13.73 -10.20
C VAL A 102 8.65 14.09 -11.59
N ASP A 103 9.21 13.14 -12.33
CA ASP A 103 9.67 13.36 -13.71
C ASP A 103 8.50 13.64 -14.67
N VAL A 104 7.41 12.85 -14.60
CA VAL A 104 6.16 13.12 -15.37
C VAL A 104 5.64 14.54 -15.11
N ILE A 105 5.51 14.92 -13.83
CA ILE A 105 5.04 16.24 -13.42
C ILE A 105 5.94 17.33 -13.98
N ASN A 106 7.27 17.16 -13.88
CA ASN A 106 8.23 18.15 -14.40
C ASN A 106 8.17 18.29 -15.93
N GLN A 107 8.02 17.16 -16.65
CA GLN A 107 7.94 17.18 -18.12
C GLN A 107 6.61 17.75 -18.65
N THR A 108 5.51 17.66 -17.88
CA THR A 108 4.17 18.00 -18.35
C THR A 108 3.58 19.27 -17.75
N LYS A 109 4.19 19.87 -16.74
CA LYS A 109 3.67 21.05 -16.00
C LYS A 109 3.35 22.26 -16.89
N ASP A 110 4.13 22.47 -17.96
CA ASP A 110 4.00 23.60 -18.88
C ASP A 110 3.39 23.18 -20.24
N ASP A 111 2.96 21.92 -20.39
CA ASP A 111 2.34 21.39 -21.60
C ASP A 111 0.82 21.32 -21.46
N ALA A 112 0.13 22.32 -22.02
CA ALA A 112 -1.34 22.37 -21.98
C ALA A 112 -2.01 21.18 -22.70
N ALA A 113 -1.32 20.50 -23.64
CA ALA A 113 -1.84 19.31 -24.31
C ALA A 113 -1.82 18.08 -23.40
N ARG A 114 -0.89 18.02 -22.45
CA ARG A 114 -0.72 16.92 -21.50
C ARG A 114 -1.26 17.26 -20.09
N SER A 115 -2.14 18.27 -19.98
CA SER A 115 -2.65 18.73 -18.68
C SER A 115 -3.37 17.62 -17.88
N ASN A 116 -4.02 16.65 -18.54
CA ASN A 116 -4.61 15.50 -17.86
C ASN A 116 -3.54 14.60 -17.25
N LEU A 117 -2.48 14.27 -17.98
CA LEU A 117 -1.37 13.46 -17.46
C LEU A 117 -0.67 14.15 -16.27
N TYR A 118 -0.45 15.48 -16.39
CA TYR A 118 0.08 16.28 -15.28
C TYR A 118 -0.76 16.12 -14.01
N ASN A 119 -2.08 16.24 -14.12
CA ASN A 119 -2.98 16.16 -12.96
C ASN A 119 -3.17 14.72 -12.46
N MET A 120 -3.23 13.72 -13.35
CA MET A 120 -3.23 12.30 -12.96
C MET A 120 -1.96 11.95 -12.16
N ALA A 121 -0.80 12.43 -12.61
CA ALA A 121 0.47 12.19 -11.92
C ALA A 121 0.50 12.86 -10.53
N ARG A 122 -0.08 14.06 -10.35
CA ARG A 122 -0.23 14.73 -9.05
C ARG A 122 -1.12 13.93 -8.11
N ILE A 123 -2.28 13.45 -8.59
CA ILE A 123 -3.19 12.61 -7.79
C ILE A 123 -2.47 11.32 -7.35
N TRP A 124 -1.78 10.66 -8.27
CA TRP A 124 -1.10 9.40 -7.95
C TRP A 124 0.12 9.60 -7.07
N LYS A 125 0.86 10.70 -7.25
CA LYS A 125 1.93 11.12 -6.32
C LYS A 125 1.37 11.29 -4.90
N ALA A 126 0.22 11.91 -4.75
CA ALA A 126 -0.40 12.10 -3.44
C ALA A 126 -0.76 10.75 -2.78
N TYR A 127 -1.28 9.78 -3.53
CA TYR A 127 -1.50 8.42 -3.02
C TYR A 127 -0.20 7.78 -2.51
N VAL A 128 0.87 7.82 -3.31
CA VAL A 128 2.17 7.21 -2.95
C VAL A 128 2.73 7.86 -1.68
N PHE A 129 2.64 9.18 -1.57
CA PHE A 129 3.11 9.89 -0.38
C PHE A 129 2.20 9.71 0.84
N GLN A 130 0.89 9.53 0.65
CA GLN A 130 0.02 9.10 1.75
C GLN A 130 0.55 7.80 2.38
N VAL A 131 0.88 6.78 1.56
CA VAL A 131 1.43 5.51 2.06
C VAL A 131 2.75 5.73 2.81
N LEU A 132 3.64 6.58 2.26
CA LEU A 132 4.94 6.88 2.89
C LEU A 132 4.77 7.58 4.25
N VAL A 133 3.96 8.64 4.30
CA VAL A 133 3.76 9.42 5.54
C VAL A 133 2.99 8.60 6.57
N ASP A 134 1.97 7.84 6.15
CA ASP A 134 1.25 6.93 7.04
C ASP A 134 2.16 5.85 7.64
N THR A 135 3.25 5.51 6.95
CA THR A 135 4.19 4.47 7.39
C THR A 135 5.31 5.04 8.28
N TYR A 136 5.87 6.22 7.93
CA TYR A 136 7.12 6.73 8.54
C TYR A 136 6.98 8.08 9.25
N GLY A 137 5.87 8.81 9.10
CA GLY A 137 5.71 10.18 9.57
C GLY A 137 6.42 11.18 8.65
N ASP A 138 7.37 11.95 9.19
CA ASP A 138 8.18 12.87 8.41
C ASP A 138 9.00 12.12 7.34
N VAL A 139 8.93 12.57 6.09
CA VAL A 139 9.65 11.95 4.97
C VAL A 139 10.10 13.03 3.97
N PRO A 140 11.13 12.80 3.16
CA PRO A 140 11.43 13.67 2.03
C PRO A 140 10.22 13.78 1.09
N TYR A 141 9.70 14.98 0.87
CA TYR A 141 8.50 15.22 0.06
C TYR A 141 8.69 16.31 -0.99
N PHE A 142 8.89 17.57 -0.59
CA PHE A 142 8.92 18.70 -1.53
C PHE A 142 10.11 18.63 -2.50
N ASN A 143 11.24 18.10 -2.06
CA ASN A 143 12.45 17.95 -2.85
C ASN A 143 12.75 16.49 -3.24
N ALA A 144 11.84 15.56 -2.96
CA ALA A 144 12.01 14.15 -3.29
C ALA A 144 11.99 13.89 -4.80
N GLY A 145 12.77 12.92 -5.26
CA GLY A 145 12.80 12.50 -6.66
C GLY A 145 13.44 13.50 -7.64
N GLN A 146 14.04 14.59 -7.16
CA GLN A 146 14.53 15.70 -7.98
C GLN A 146 16.03 15.62 -8.31
N ALA A 147 16.72 14.53 -7.98
CA ALA A 147 18.16 14.43 -8.15
C ALA A 147 18.67 14.76 -9.57
N PHE A 148 17.92 14.36 -10.61
CA PHE A 148 18.25 14.64 -12.02
C PHE A 148 17.70 15.99 -12.53
N ILE A 149 16.89 16.69 -11.73
CA ILE A 149 16.25 17.96 -12.12
C ILE A 149 16.95 19.13 -11.48
N THR A 150 17.26 19.04 -10.19
CA THR A 150 17.81 20.11 -9.35
C THR A 150 19.11 19.73 -8.62
N GLU A 151 19.67 18.54 -8.90
CA GLU A 151 20.87 17.99 -8.26
C GLU A 151 20.75 17.75 -6.74
N ILE A 152 19.52 17.76 -6.20
CA ILE A 152 19.28 17.46 -4.76
C ILE A 152 19.30 15.95 -4.56
N ASN A 153 20.42 15.43 -4.07
CA ASN A 153 20.64 14.00 -3.84
C ASN A 153 20.32 13.55 -2.40
N LEU A 154 20.34 14.47 -1.45
CA LEU A 154 20.05 14.26 -0.03
C LEU A 154 18.94 15.23 0.40
N PRO A 155 17.68 14.96 0.05
CA PRO A 155 16.59 15.85 0.38
C PRO A 155 16.31 15.90 1.88
N GLU A 156 15.81 17.05 2.36
CA GLU A 156 15.32 17.20 3.71
C GLU A 156 14.08 16.34 3.95
N TYR A 157 13.87 15.93 5.19
CA TYR A 157 12.62 15.33 5.64
C TYR A 157 11.65 16.45 5.99
N ASP A 158 10.51 16.47 5.34
CA ASP A 158 9.49 17.48 5.54
C ASP A 158 8.55 17.09 6.70
N ASP A 159 7.97 18.11 7.34
CA ASP A 159 7.00 17.92 8.42
C ASP A 159 5.74 17.23 7.92
N GLN A 160 5.34 16.14 8.57
CA GLN A 160 4.19 15.32 8.18
C GLN A 160 2.87 16.10 8.12
N ASN A 161 2.67 17.13 8.96
CA ASN A 161 1.48 17.98 8.89
C ASN A 161 1.50 18.83 7.62
N ALA A 162 2.66 19.42 7.29
CA ALA A 162 2.83 20.21 6.08
C ALA A 162 2.65 19.34 4.83
N ILE A 163 3.15 18.10 4.84
CA ILE A 163 2.92 17.14 3.75
C ILE A 163 1.43 16.86 3.61
N TYR A 164 0.73 16.52 4.68
CA TYR A 164 -0.70 16.20 4.63
C TYR A 164 -1.56 17.37 4.15
N ASP A 165 -1.22 18.60 4.54
CA ASP A 165 -1.88 19.81 4.05
C ASP A 165 -1.68 19.99 2.54
N ASP A 166 -0.47 19.70 2.04
CA ASP A 166 -0.21 19.73 0.60
C ASP A 166 -0.88 18.58 -0.15
N LEU A 167 -0.95 17.36 0.45
CA LEU A 167 -1.69 16.24 -0.16
C LEU A 167 -3.17 16.58 -0.39
N LEU A 168 -3.84 17.19 0.60
CA LEU A 168 -5.23 17.65 0.46
C LEU A 168 -5.36 18.68 -0.66
N LYS A 169 -4.44 19.64 -0.73
CA LYS A 169 -4.41 20.67 -1.77
C LYS A 169 -4.15 20.06 -3.16
N GLU A 170 -3.10 19.25 -3.30
CA GLU A 170 -2.70 18.62 -4.56
C GLU A 170 -3.83 17.76 -5.16
N VAL A 171 -4.46 16.91 -4.35
CA VAL A 171 -5.54 16.06 -4.82
C VAL A 171 -6.75 16.87 -5.23
N ARG A 172 -7.14 17.87 -4.43
CA ARG A 172 -8.28 18.74 -4.73
C ARG A 172 -8.07 19.53 -6.02
N GLU A 173 -6.93 20.22 -6.16
CA GLU A 173 -6.62 21.03 -7.32
C GLU A 173 -6.47 20.20 -8.59
N ALA A 174 -5.72 19.09 -8.50
CA ALA A 174 -5.50 18.20 -9.65
C ALA A 174 -6.81 17.55 -10.13
N THR A 175 -7.67 17.09 -9.21
CA THR A 175 -8.97 16.49 -9.54
C THR A 175 -9.88 17.52 -10.22
N ALA A 176 -9.95 18.75 -9.73
CA ALA A 176 -10.73 19.82 -10.32
C ALA A 176 -10.24 20.21 -11.73
N ALA A 177 -8.92 20.14 -11.97
CA ALA A 177 -8.30 20.52 -13.23
C ALA A 177 -8.37 19.44 -14.33
N LEU A 178 -8.81 18.24 -14.04
CA LEU A 178 -9.04 17.20 -15.05
C LEU A 178 -10.17 17.60 -16.00
N ASP A 179 -9.93 17.48 -17.32
CA ASP A 179 -10.82 17.94 -18.38
C ASP A 179 -11.03 16.85 -19.44
N ALA A 180 -12.26 16.36 -19.56
CA ALA A 180 -12.63 15.36 -20.57
C ALA A 180 -12.54 15.86 -22.02
N GLY A 181 -12.43 17.19 -22.24
CA GLY A 181 -12.21 17.78 -23.53
C GLY A 181 -10.75 17.80 -24.00
N LYS A 182 -9.82 17.32 -23.17
CA LYS A 182 -8.38 17.23 -23.46
C LYS A 182 -7.97 15.85 -23.94
N SER A 183 -6.68 15.68 -24.23
CA SER A 183 -6.10 14.41 -24.70
C SER A 183 -6.37 13.26 -23.76
N ILE A 184 -6.68 12.10 -24.33
CA ILE A 184 -6.78 10.82 -23.63
C ILE A 184 -5.36 10.28 -23.42
N GLU A 185 -5.05 9.88 -22.21
CA GLU A 185 -3.75 9.33 -21.84
C GLU A 185 -3.79 7.79 -21.87
N SER A 186 -3.50 7.22 -23.03
CA SER A 186 -3.57 5.78 -23.29
C SER A 186 -2.58 4.94 -22.47
N GLY A 187 -1.56 5.57 -21.88
CA GLY A 187 -0.60 4.92 -20.95
C GLY A 187 -1.15 4.73 -19.53
N ASP A 188 -2.35 5.24 -19.22
CA ASP A 188 -3.00 5.00 -17.93
C ASP A 188 -3.47 3.55 -17.81
N LEU A 189 -2.92 2.85 -16.82
CA LEU A 189 -3.19 1.43 -16.58
C LEU A 189 -4.47 1.17 -15.80
N PHE A 190 -5.03 2.18 -15.10
CA PHE A 190 -6.23 2.00 -14.30
C PHE A 190 -7.50 2.13 -15.13
N TYR A 191 -7.62 3.21 -15.87
CA TYR A 191 -8.85 3.60 -16.53
C TYR A 191 -8.68 3.95 -18.02
N GLN A 192 -7.47 3.72 -18.59
CA GLN A 192 -7.17 4.05 -19.99
C GLN A 192 -7.49 5.51 -20.37
N GLY A 193 -7.29 6.41 -19.41
CA GLY A 193 -7.50 7.84 -19.57
C GLY A 193 -8.95 8.31 -19.38
N ASP A 194 -9.85 7.48 -18.82
CA ASP A 194 -11.21 7.90 -18.46
C ASP A 194 -11.19 8.96 -17.36
N ILE A 195 -11.44 10.22 -17.74
CA ILE A 195 -11.40 11.38 -16.85
C ILE A 195 -12.50 11.34 -15.78
N ALA A 196 -13.66 10.78 -16.09
CA ALA A 196 -14.73 10.67 -15.08
C ALA A 196 -14.32 9.73 -13.96
N LYS A 197 -13.71 8.59 -14.27
CA LYS A 197 -13.18 7.67 -13.28
C LYS A 197 -11.99 8.25 -12.51
N TRP A 198 -11.11 9.01 -13.17
CA TRP A 198 -10.02 9.72 -12.49
C TRP A 198 -10.51 10.78 -11.51
N LYS A 199 -11.61 11.51 -11.82
CA LYS A 199 -12.23 12.42 -10.85
C LYS A 199 -12.78 11.69 -9.65
N LYS A 200 -13.48 10.57 -9.86
CA LYS A 200 -13.97 9.71 -8.76
C LYS A 200 -12.82 9.17 -7.92
N LEU A 201 -11.72 8.71 -8.53
CA LEU A 201 -10.52 8.29 -7.82
C LEU A 201 -9.93 9.43 -6.98
N GLY A 202 -9.72 10.61 -7.57
CA GLY A 202 -9.17 11.76 -6.86
C GLY A 202 -10.03 12.17 -5.67
N ASN A 203 -11.35 12.24 -5.84
CA ASN A 203 -12.28 12.56 -4.76
C ASN A 203 -12.33 11.47 -3.68
N SER A 204 -12.26 10.17 -4.05
CA SER A 204 -12.20 9.08 -3.07
C SER A 204 -10.88 9.08 -2.28
N LEU A 205 -9.77 9.46 -2.92
CA LEU A 205 -8.50 9.69 -2.25
C LEU A 205 -8.57 10.92 -1.32
N LEU A 206 -9.20 12.02 -1.77
CA LEU A 206 -9.42 13.20 -0.93
C LEU A 206 -10.22 12.85 0.33
N LEU A 207 -11.31 12.08 0.17
CA LEU A 207 -12.10 11.56 1.29
C LEU A 207 -11.22 10.74 2.24
N ARG A 208 -10.40 9.81 1.74
CA ARG A 208 -9.50 8.98 2.54
C ARG A 208 -8.50 9.81 3.33
N ILE A 209 -7.83 10.78 2.70
CA ILE A 209 -6.86 11.68 3.36
C ILE A 209 -7.57 12.55 4.40
N ALA A 210 -8.74 13.11 4.08
CA ALA A 210 -9.54 13.94 4.99
C ALA A 210 -9.92 13.17 6.26
N MET A 211 -10.28 11.89 6.13
CA MET A 211 -10.66 11.06 7.28
C MET A 211 -9.51 10.80 8.26
N ARG A 212 -8.24 10.99 7.88
CA ARG A 212 -7.11 10.95 8.85
C ARG A 212 -7.20 12.07 9.90
N TYR A 213 -7.84 13.18 9.57
CA TYR A 213 -7.99 14.30 10.51
C TYR A 213 -9.15 14.14 11.49
N THR A 214 -9.91 13.05 11.48
CA THR A 214 -11.13 12.87 12.29
C THR A 214 -10.97 13.11 13.79
N LYS A 215 -9.77 12.88 14.36
CA LYS A 215 -9.47 13.09 15.78
C LYS A 215 -8.72 14.41 16.04
N VAL A 216 -7.84 14.82 15.14
CA VAL A 216 -6.92 15.95 15.34
C VAL A 216 -7.46 17.27 14.83
N ASP A 217 -8.24 17.26 13.74
CA ASP A 217 -8.93 18.45 13.19
C ASP A 217 -10.24 18.04 12.50
N PRO A 218 -11.30 17.75 13.25
CA PRO A 218 -12.59 17.34 12.67
C PRO A 218 -13.20 18.37 11.72
N ALA A 219 -12.90 19.67 11.89
CA ALA A 219 -13.42 20.71 11.01
C ALA A 219 -12.76 20.64 9.62
N LYS A 220 -11.43 20.49 9.58
CA LYS A 220 -10.69 20.26 8.33
C LYS A 220 -11.13 18.97 7.65
N ALA A 221 -11.36 17.90 8.43
CA ALA A 221 -11.90 16.64 7.90
C ALA A 221 -13.25 16.86 7.21
N GLN A 222 -14.20 17.48 7.92
CA GLN A 222 -15.54 17.75 7.41
C GLN A 222 -15.54 18.64 6.15
N GLU A 223 -14.72 19.68 6.12
CA GLU A 223 -14.57 20.56 4.95
C GLU A 223 -14.14 19.77 3.71
N ASN A 224 -13.08 18.97 3.82
CA ASN A 224 -12.55 18.23 2.68
C ASN A 224 -13.44 17.04 2.29
N VAL A 225 -14.14 16.42 3.25
CA VAL A 225 -15.18 15.42 2.97
C VAL A 225 -16.31 16.05 2.14
N ALA A 226 -16.79 17.24 2.51
CA ALA A 226 -17.85 17.93 1.76
C ALA A 226 -17.41 18.24 0.31
N ILE A 227 -16.15 18.64 0.09
CA ILE A 227 -15.60 18.86 -1.25
C ILE A 227 -15.54 17.54 -2.05
N ALA A 228 -15.09 16.44 -1.40
CA ALA A 228 -14.94 15.15 -2.05
C ALA A 228 -16.27 14.55 -2.53
N VAL A 229 -17.34 14.73 -1.77
CA VAL A 229 -18.67 14.15 -2.12
C VAL A 229 -19.51 15.05 -3.01
N ASP A 230 -19.05 16.26 -3.31
CA ASP A 230 -19.82 17.20 -4.15
C ASP A 230 -19.89 16.68 -5.59
N PRO A 231 -21.11 16.38 -6.11
CA PRO A 231 -21.26 15.93 -7.49
C PRO A 231 -20.72 16.92 -8.54
N ALA A 232 -20.66 18.23 -8.22
CA ALA A 232 -20.09 19.25 -9.10
C ALA A 232 -18.58 19.02 -9.33
N ASN A 233 -17.90 18.35 -8.41
CA ASN A 233 -16.48 17.97 -8.52
C ASN A 233 -16.27 16.59 -9.18
N GLY A 234 -17.35 15.90 -9.62
CA GLY A 234 -17.31 14.58 -10.26
C GLY A 234 -17.68 13.42 -9.34
N GLY A 235 -17.95 13.69 -8.03
CA GLY A 235 -18.34 12.67 -7.06
C GLY A 235 -17.22 11.70 -6.70
N VAL A 236 -17.56 10.72 -5.87
CA VAL A 236 -16.68 9.62 -5.45
C VAL A 236 -17.03 8.32 -6.19
N MET A 237 -16.30 7.23 -5.94
CA MET A 237 -16.59 5.91 -6.52
C MET A 237 -18.00 5.43 -6.20
N GLU A 238 -18.72 4.95 -7.22
CA GLU A 238 -20.13 4.54 -7.18
C GLU A 238 -20.34 3.03 -7.38
N SER A 239 -19.33 2.33 -7.91
CA SER A 239 -19.36 0.88 -8.11
C SER A 239 -17.94 0.31 -8.15
N ASN A 240 -17.81 -1.02 -8.17
CA ASN A 240 -16.54 -1.70 -8.35
C ASN A 240 -15.88 -1.45 -9.71
N ASP A 241 -16.62 -0.94 -10.70
CA ASP A 241 -16.06 -0.50 -11.98
C ASP A 241 -15.19 0.76 -11.85
N ASP A 242 -15.35 1.49 -10.76
CA ASP A 242 -14.56 2.68 -10.43
C ASP A 242 -13.30 2.35 -9.60
N ASN A 243 -13.11 1.09 -9.19
CA ASN A 243 -11.94 0.68 -8.40
C ASN A 243 -10.63 1.07 -9.09
N ALA A 244 -9.70 1.66 -8.34
CA ALA A 244 -8.34 1.84 -8.80
C ALA A 244 -7.56 0.54 -8.56
N TRP A 245 -7.32 -0.20 -9.62
CA TRP A 245 -6.68 -1.50 -9.57
C TRP A 245 -5.79 -1.74 -10.78
N PHE A 246 -4.82 -2.62 -10.62
CA PHE A 246 -3.92 -3.05 -11.68
C PHE A 246 -4.11 -4.55 -11.96
N PRO A 247 -4.42 -4.94 -13.21
CA PRO A 247 -4.52 -6.34 -13.58
C PRO A 247 -3.14 -6.92 -13.85
N PHE A 248 -2.78 -7.96 -13.13
CA PHE A 248 -1.57 -8.74 -13.43
C PHE A 248 -1.87 -9.85 -14.44
N SER A 249 -0.83 -10.54 -14.89
CA SER A 249 -0.92 -11.63 -15.88
C SER A 249 0.12 -12.70 -15.58
N SER A 250 0.01 -13.84 -16.27
CA SER A 250 1.03 -14.89 -16.17
C SER A 250 2.43 -14.47 -16.64
N THR A 251 2.54 -13.39 -17.42
CA THR A 251 3.82 -12.81 -17.87
C THR A 251 4.32 -11.73 -16.91
N PHE A 252 3.40 -10.93 -16.36
CA PHE A 252 3.67 -9.89 -15.38
C PHE A 252 2.97 -10.28 -14.08
N ASN A 253 3.65 -11.08 -13.29
CA ASN A 253 3.09 -11.67 -12.09
C ASN A 253 2.89 -10.65 -10.98
N HIS A 254 1.82 -10.83 -10.23
CA HIS A 254 1.56 -10.05 -9.03
C HIS A 254 2.70 -10.29 -8.00
N PRO A 255 3.39 -9.25 -7.49
CA PRO A 255 4.51 -9.44 -6.57
C PRO A 255 4.13 -10.23 -5.32
N ASN A 256 2.95 -9.94 -4.77
CA ASN A 256 2.44 -10.61 -3.58
C ASN A 256 2.09 -12.09 -3.86
N ALA A 257 1.50 -12.39 -5.01
CA ALA A 257 1.19 -13.77 -5.39
C ALA A 257 2.46 -14.59 -5.58
N ASN A 258 3.52 -14.02 -6.14
CA ASN A 258 4.83 -14.67 -6.22
C ASN A 258 5.37 -15.03 -4.83
N PHE A 259 5.18 -14.18 -3.84
CA PHE A 259 5.54 -14.46 -2.46
C PHE A 259 4.75 -15.67 -1.92
N PHE A 260 3.42 -15.65 -2.05
CA PHE A 260 2.55 -16.73 -1.55
C PHE A 260 2.68 -18.05 -2.32
N GLN A 261 2.98 -18.00 -3.62
CA GLN A 261 3.13 -19.20 -4.45
C GLN A 261 4.58 -19.63 -4.66
N GLY A 262 5.54 -18.78 -4.31
CA GLY A 262 6.97 -19.02 -4.41
C GLY A 262 7.55 -19.75 -3.20
N THR A 263 8.66 -19.26 -2.68
CA THR A 263 9.40 -19.88 -1.57
C THR A 263 8.64 -19.88 -0.26
N GLU A 264 7.78 -18.87 -0.04
CA GLU A 264 7.07 -18.68 1.23
C GLU A 264 5.69 -19.34 1.28
N ARG A 265 5.28 -20.07 0.24
CA ARG A 265 3.94 -20.67 0.11
C ARG A 265 3.54 -21.61 1.26
N GLY A 266 4.52 -22.21 1.94
CA GLY A 266 4.28 -23.07 3.11
C GLY A 266 4.50 -22.37 4.45
N ASN A 267 4.87 -21.10 4.45
CA ASN A 267 5.35 -20.39 5.63
C ASN A 267 4.41 -19.27 6.08
N VAL A 268 3.50 -18.81 5.22
CA VAL A 268 2.57 -17.71 5.51
C VAL A 268 1.16 -18.25 5.74
N TYR A 269 0.53 -17.77 6.80
CA TYR A 269 -0.78 -18.20 7.28
C TYR A 269 -1.70 -17.00 7.48
N LEU A 270 -2.99 -17.25 7.57
CA LEU A 270 -3.94 -16.23 7.99
C LEU A 270 -3.95 -16.10 9.51
N GLY A 271 -4.02 -14.88 10.00
CA GLY A 271 -3.99 -14.57 11.42
C GLY A 271 -5.24 -15.06 12.16
N GLY A 272 -5.06 -15.52 13.41
CA GLY A 272 -6.15 -15.96 14.26
C GLY A 272 -7.29 -14.96 14.35
N PRO A 273 -7.06 -13.70 14.72
CA PRO A 273 -8.11 -12.70 14.84
C PRO A 273 -8.91 -12.48 13.55
N PHE A 274 -8.25 -12.58 12.37
CA PHE A 274 -8.91 -12.41 11.09
C PHE A 274 -9.84 -13.58 10.74
N ILE A 275 -9.34 -14.80 10.89
CA ILE A 275 -10.15 -16.01 10.66
C ILE A 275 -11.29 -16.10 11.68
N ASP A 276 -11.02 -15.83 12.95
CA ASP A 276 -12.03 -15.89 14.01
C ASP A 276 -13.17 -14.91 13.77
N TYR A 277 -12.84 -13.68 13.33
CA TYR A 277 -13.87 -12.70 12.96
C TYR A 277 -14.75 -13.20 11.82
N LEU A 278 -14.15 -13.60 10.70
CA LEU A 278 -14.90 -14.08 9.53
C LEU A 278 -15.75 -15.34 9.86
N LYS A 279 -15.21 -16.23 10.68
CA LYS A 279 -15.86 -17.48 11.08
C LYS A 279 -17.02 -17.23 12.06
N THR A 280 -16.82 -16.39 13.08
CA THR A 280 -17.84 -16.14 14.10
C THR A 280 -18.99 -15.27 13.60
N THR A 281 -18.78 -14.56 12.50
CA THR A 281 -19.82 -13.78 11.82
C THR A 281 -20.43 -14.51 10.62
N ASP A 282 -20.11 -15.79 10.41
CA ASP A 282 -20.56 -16.55 9.23
C ASP A 282 -20.33 -15.79 7.91
N ASP A 283 -19.18 -15.11 7.79
CA ASP A 283 -18.88 -14.24 6.66
C ASP A 283 -18.66 -15.06 5.38
N PRO A 284 -19.46 -14.85 4.32
CA PRO A 284 -19.38 -15.66 3.11
C PRO A 284 -18.06 -15.48 2.32
N ARG A 285 -17.26 -14.46 2.64
CA ARG A 285 -15.92 -14.25 2.03
C ARG A 285 -14.90 -15.29 2.49
N LEU A 286 -15.09 -15.89 3.68
CA LEU A 286 -14.12 -16.80 4.30
C LEU A 286 -13.76 -17.98 3.38
N GLN A 287 -14.73 -18.60 2.72
CA GLN A 287 -14.52 -19.75 1.82
C GLN A 287 -13.63 -19.44 0.59
N TYR A 288 -13.55 -18.17 0.20
CA TYR A 288 -12.71 -17.71 -0.92
C TYR A 288 -11.35 -17.21 -0.48
N ILE A 289 -11.26 -16.69 0.76
CA ILE A 289 -10.03 -16.13 1.35
C ILE A 289 -9.14 -17.24 1.90
N ALA A 290 -9.72 -18.18 2.65
CA ALA A 290 -8.99 -19.17 3.44
C ALA A 290 -9.04 -20.57 2.82
N VAL A 291 -7.95 -21.32 3.03
CA VAL A 291 -7.84 -22.71 2.57
C VAL A 291 -6.88 -23.49 3.46
N LYS A 292 -7.15 -24.79 3.63
CA LYS A 292 -6.19 -25.78 4.09
C LYS A 292 -5.87 -26.75 2.95
N TYR A 293 -4.62 -26.76 2.49
CA TYR A 293 -4.16 -27.70 1.45
C TYR A 293 -3.72 -29.02 2.04
N GLU A 294 -3.90 -30.11 1.29
CA GLU A 294 -3.38 -31.43 1.66
C GLU A 294 -1.85 -31.42 1.75
N THR A 295 -1.19 -30.68 0.83
CA THR A 295 0.27 -30.46 0.84
C THR A 295 0.58 -28.95 0.76
N PRO A 296 0.53 -28.21 1.89
CA PRO A 296 0.58 -26.76 1.91
C PRO A 296 1.86 -26.15 1.31
N SER A 297 3.01 -26.84 1.44
CA SER A 297 4.30 -26.38 0.93
C SER A 297 4.57 -26.73 -0.54
N ALA A 298 3.68 -27.50 -1.19
CA ALA A 298 3.83 -27.89 -2.59
C ALA A 298 3.40 -26.74 -3.54
N PRO A 299 3.91 -26.72 -4.79
CA PRO A 299 3.33 -25.92 -5.85
C PRO A 299 1.82 -26.16 -5.98
N LEU A 300 1.08 -25.22 -6.54
CA LEU A 300 -0.39 -25.26 -6.53
C LEU A 300 -0.98 -26.49 -7.24
N ASP A 301 -0.35 -26.93 -8.32
CA ASP A 301 -0.70 -28.13 -9.09
C ASP A 301 -0.41 -29.46 -8.33
N GLU A 302 0.47 -29.42 -7.34
CA GLU A 302 0.84 -30.54 -6.48
C GLU A 302 0.28 -30.41 -5.05
N ALA A 303 -0.45 -29.34 -4.75
CA ALA A 303 -0.96 -29.04 -3.41
C ALA A 303 -2.06 -30.02 -2.92
N GLY A 304 -2.58 -30.84 -3.80
CA GLY A 304 -3.63 -31.82 -3.51
C GLY A 304 -5.00 -31.18 -3.28
N ALA A 305 -5.81 -31.82 -2.44
CA ALA A 305 -7.13 -31.32 -2.08
C ALA A 305 -7.03 -29.98 -1.34
N ALA A 306 -7.99 -29.10 -1.59
CA ALA A 306 -8.13 -27.79 -0.96
C ALA A 306 -9.44 -27.78 -0.15
N ASP A 307 -9.31 -27.74 1.16
CA ASP A 307 -10.44 -27.60 2.07
C ASP A 307 -10.72 -26.10 2.28
N THR A 308 -11.83 -25.61 1.74
CA THR A 308 -12.31 -24.23 1.88
C THR A 308 -13.56 -24.11 2.75
N ASP A 309 -14.00 -25.23 3.37
CA ASP A 309 -15.16 -25.20 4.30
C ASP A 309 -14.87 -24.23 5.45
N PRO A 310 -15.68 -23.21 5.65
CA PRO A 310 -15.52 -22.24 6.75
C PRO A 310 -15.42 -22.91 8.13
N ALA A 311 -16.13 -24.02 8.36
CA ALA A 311 -16.11 -24.73 9.62
C ALA A 311 -14.72 -25.27 9.98
N ASN A 312 -13.92 -25.62 8.97
CA ASN A 312 -12.60 -26.24 9.10
C ASN A 312 -11.45 -25.21 9.15
N GLN A 313 -11.72 -23.93 8.85
CA GLN A 313 -10.68 -22.92 8.87
C GLN A 313 -10.23 -22.56 10.27
N GLU A 314 -8.93 -22.33 10.43
CA GLU A 314 -8.29 -22.04 11.71
C GLU A 314 -7.09 -21.11 11.49
N GLY A 315 -7.14 -19.93 12.07
CA GLY A 315 -6.07 -18.94 11.96
C GLY A 315 -4.91 -19.24 12.92
N MET A 316 -3.70 -18.85 12.53
CA MET A 316 -2.52 -19.01 13.36
C MET A 316 -2.50 -17.94 14.47
N PRO A 317 -2.27 -18.33 15.74
CA PRO A 317 -2.20 -17.37 16.84
C PRO A 317 -0.89 -16.57 16.84
N TYR A 318 -0.96 -15.32 17.33
CA TYR A 318 0.19 -14.45 17.57
C TYR A 318 0.91 -14.78 18.87
N GLY A 319 2.15 -14.30 19.02
CA GLY A 319 2.98 -14.49 20.21
C GLY A 319 3.94 -15.67 20.15
N TYR A 320 4.04 -16.36 19.02
CA TYR A 320 4.86 -17.55 18.84
C TYR A 320 5.83 -17.40 17.67
N ASN A 321 6.95 -18.10 17.73
CA ASN A 321 7.86 -18.33 16.60
C ASN A 321 7.89 -19.82 16.21
N GLU A 322 8.69 -20.19 15.21
CA GLU A 322 8.78 -21.57 14.70
C GLU A 322 9.13 -22.62 15.76
N SER A 323 9.82 -22.22 16.83
CA SER A 323 10.20 -23.14 17.92
C SER A 323 9.14 -23.25 19.02
N THR A 324 8.28 -22.24 19.17
CA THR A 324 7.30 -22.15 20.26
C THR A 324 5.86 -22.36 19.81
N ILE A 325 5.53 -22.23 18.53
CA ILE A 325 4.15 -22.36 18.01
C ILE A 325 3.51 -23.71 18.39
N SER A 326 4.29 -24.77 18.54
CA SER A 326 3.78 -26.08 18.97
C SER A 326 3.25 -26.09 20.40
N THR A 327 3.51 -25.07 21.20
CA THR A 327 2.98 -24.90 22.55
C THR A 327 1.71 -24.07 22.61
N ALA A 328 1.27 -23.54 21.47
CA ALA A 328 0.03 -22.75 21.39
C ALA A 328 -1.19 -23.62 21.76
N PRO A 329 -2.17 -23.07 22.53
CA PRO A 329 -3.41 -23.78 22.80
C PRO A 329 -4.09 -24.22 21.51
N GLY A 330 -4.52 -25.48 21.41
CA GLY A 330 -5.19 -25.99 20.22
C GLY A 330 -4.27 -26.24 19.03
N PHE A 331 -2.95 -26.25 19.18
CA PHE A 331 -2.00 -26.47 18.07
C PHE A 331 -2.41 -27.67 17.20
N PRO A 332 -2.73 -27.45 15.88
CA PRO A 332 -3.29 -28.50 15.04
C PRO A 332 -2.24 -29.49 14.48
N GLY A 333 -0.96 -29.27 14.75
CA GLY A 333 0.14 -30.09 14.25
C GLY A 333 0.73 -29.60 12.92
N LYS A 334 1.54 -30.47 12.29
CA LYS A 334 2.26 -30.19 11.03
C LYS A 334 1.84 -31.15 9.92
N ILE A 335 2.02 -30.68 8.67
CA ILE A 335 2.02 -31.48 7.45
C ILE A 335 3.31 -31.18 6.70
N GLY A 336 4.25 -32.15 6.66
CA GLY A 336 5.59 -31.89 6.13
C GLY A 336 6.30 -30.79 6.93
N SER A 337 6.77 -29.76 6.25
CA SER A 337 7.39 -28.58 6.87
C SER A 337 6.37 -27.51 7.32
N ALA A 338 5.13 -27.53 6.81
CA ALA A 338 4.11 -26.54 7.11
C ALA A 338 3.29 -26.89 8.37
N PHE A 339 2.62 -25.89 8.94
CA PHE A 339 1.63 -26.05 10.01
C PHE A 339 0.22 -26.22 9.46
N LYS A 340 -0.67 -26.87 10.20
CA LYS A 340 -2.06 -27.15 9.77
C LYS A 340 -3.02 -25.97 9.97
N TYR A 341 -2.52 -24.73 9.93
CA TYR A 341 -3.34 -23.53 9.95
C TYR A 341 -3.79 -23.13 8.55
N SER A 342 -4.81 -22.30 8.47
CA SER A 342 -5.35 -21.79 7.20
C SER A 342 -4.35 -20.85 6.51
N GLN A 343 -4.23 -21.01 5.21
CA GLN A 343 -3.41 -20.17 4.33
C GLN A 343 -4.30 -19.30 3.45
N LEU A 344 -3.72 -18.27 2.82
CA LEU A 344 -4.39 -17.57 1.73
C LEU A 344 -4.71 -18.53 0.59
N ASN A 345 -5.93 -18.48 0.10
CA ASN A 345 -6.35 -19.32 -1.03
C ASN A 345 -5.64 -18.88 -2.32
N ARG A 346 -4.69 -19.70 -2.75
CA ARG A 346 -3.85 -19.47 -3.93
C ARG A 346 -4.59 -19.72 -5.26
N ARG A 347 -5.82 -20.24 -5.19
CA ARG A 347 -6.69 -20.45 -6.36
C ARG A 347 -7.62 -19.28 -6.64
N THR A 348 -7.72 -18.34 -5.69
CA THR A 348 -8.55 -17.13 -5.76
C THR A 348 -7.71 -15.89 -5.53
N LEU A 349 -7.68 -15.33 -4.32
CA LEU A 349 -7.01 -14.07 -4.01
C LEU A 349 -5.47 -14.14 -4.10
N GLY A 350 -4.89 -15.31 -3.86
CA GLY A 350 -3.44 -15.53 -3.95
C GLY A 350 -2.96 -16.04 -5.32
N LYS A 351 -3.74 -15.86 -6.38
CA LYS A 351 -3.34 -16.22 -7.76
C LYS A 351 -2.11 -15.42 -8.20
N ILE A 352 -1.32 -16.00 -9.10
CA ILE A 352 -0.13 -15.35 -9.63
C ILE A 352 -0.46 -14.11 -10.48
N ASP A 353 -1.65 -14.09 -11.05
CA ASP A 353 -2.22 -13.01 -11.86
C ASP A 353 -3.36 -12.26 -11.14
N ALA A 354 -3.46 -12.42 -9.81
CA ALA A 354 -4.44 -11.67 -9.02
C ALA A 354 -4.24 -10.15 -9.20
N PRO A 355 -5.32 -9.37 -9.25
CA PRO A 355 -5.21 -7.90 -9.30
C PRO A 355 -4.71 -7.32 -7.99
N GLU A 356 -4.03 -6.17 -8.05
CA GLU A 356 -3.76 -5.31 -6.90
C GLU A 356 -4.79 -4.18 -6.84
N PHE A 357 -5.42 -3.99 -5.68
CA PHE A 357 -6.39 -2.93 -5.43
C PHE A 357 -5.78 -1.85 -4.53
N PHE A 358 -5.82 -0.59 -4.97
CA PHE A 358 -5.26 0.54 -4.24
C PHE A 358 -6.32 1.36 -3.49
N ILE A 359 -7.38 1.75 -4.19
CA ILE A 359 -8.52 2.48 -3.65
C ILE A 359 -9.78 1.82 -4.23
N THR A 360 -10.73 1.45 -3.36
CA THR A 360 -11.89 0.69 -3.78
C THR A 360 -13.21 1.38 -3.44
N TYR A 361 -14.23 1.04 -4.20
CA TYR A 361 -15.61 1.43 -3.92
C TYR A 361 -16.03 1.01 -2.49
N ALA A 362 -15.72 -0.23 -2.10
CA ALA A 362 -16.03 -0.72 -0.77
C ALA A 362 -15.43 0.15 0.34
N GLN A 363 -14.14 0.48 0.25
CA GLN A 363 -13.48 1.38 1.20
C GLN A 363 -14.12 2.77 1.18
N THR A 364 -14.41 3.31 0.00
CA THR A 364 -15.06 4.62 -0.16
C THR A 364 -16.43 4.66 0.51
N GLN A 365 -17.27 3.66 0.30
CA GLN A 365 -18.60 3.59 0.90
C GLN A 365 -18.53 3.47 2.44
N LEU A 366 -17.58 2.72 2.98
CA LEU A 366 -17.39 2.63 4.43
C LEU A 366 -16.90 3.96 5.04
N LEU A 367 -16.06 4.73 4.35
CA LEU A 367 -15.70 6.09 4.78
C LEU A 367 -16.89 7.05 4.70
N LEU A 368 -17.76 6.92 3.69
CA LEU A 368 -19.01 7.68 3.61
C LEU A 368 -19.97 7.30 4.75
N ALA A 369 -20.03 6.02 5.11
CA ALA A 369 -20.83 5.57 6.26
C ALA A 369 -20.37 6.25 7.55
N GLU A 370 -19.04 6.36 7.78
CA GLU A 370 -18.50 7.08 8.93
C GLU A 370 -18.78 8.59 8.85
N ALA A 371 -18.61 9.21 7.68
CA ALA A 371 -18.92 10.63 7.49
C ALA A 371 -20.40 10.94 7.73
N ALA A 372 -21.32 10.07 7.27
CA ALA A 372 -22.75 10.20 7.52
C ALA A 372 -23.10 9.98 9.00
N GLN A 373 -22.48 9.00 9.67
CA GLN A 373 -22.64 8.76 11.11
C GLN A 373 -22.19 9.96 11.95
N ARG A 374 -21.16 10.70 11.48
CA ARG A 374 -20.69 11.94 12.10
C ARG A 374 -21.57 13.16 11.77
N GLY A 375 -22.56 13.02 10.89
CA GLY A 375 -23.41 14.11 10.42
C GLY A 375 -22.71 15.10 9.48
N TRP A 376 -21.63 14.69 8.83
CA TRP A 376 -20.86 15.56 7.91
C TRP A 376 -21.40 15.58 6.49
N ILE A 377 -22.14 14.55 6.10
CA ILE A 377 -22.79 14.43 4.78
C ILE A 377 -24.24 13.98 4.96
N SER A 378 -25.05 14.25 3.93
CA SER A 378 -26.42 13.71 3.83
C SER A 378 -26.40 12.24 3.41
N GLY A 379 -27.50 11.53 3.67
CA GLY A 379 -27.65 10.12 3.38
C GLY A 379 -27.65 9.26 4.65
N SER A 380 -27.92 7.98 4.48
CA SER A 380 -28.01 7.02 5.56
C SER A 380 -26.66 6.33 5.80
N ALA A 381 -26.12 6.41 7.01
CA ALA A 381 -24.92 5.68 7.39
C ALA A 381 -25.11 4.16 7.19
N ALA A 382 -26.31 3.63 7.44
CA ALA A 382 -26.64 2.23 7.21
C ALA A 382 -26.58 1.85 5.73
N ASP A 383 -27.09 2.72 4.84
CA ASP A 383 -27.08 2.43 3.40
C ASP A 383 -25.65 2.42 2.85
N TYR A 384 -24.82 3.40 3.24
CA TYR A 384 -23.40 3.43 2.89
C TYR A 384 -22.65 2.23 3.46
N TYR A 385 -22.90 1.85 4.71
CA TYR A 385 -22.30 0.66 5.32
C TYR A 385 -22.66 -0.61 4.54
N ASN A 386 -23.95 -0.81 4.26
CA ASN A 386 -24.40 -1.97 3.49
C ASN A 386 -23.82 -1.98 2.08
N ALA A 387 -23.72 -0.82 1.43
CA ALA A 387 -23.09 -0.68 0.10
C ALA A 387 -21.61 -1.05 0.15
N GLY A 388 -20.89 -0.63 1.18
CA GLY A 388 -19.48 -0.96 1.37
C GLY A 388 -19.24 -2.45 1.60
N VAL A 389 -20.04 -3.10 2.45
CA VAL A 389 -19.97 -4.55 2.70
C VAL A 389 -20.25 -5.34 1.42
N ARG A 390 -21.36 -5.02 0.72
CA ARG A 390 -21.70 -5.65 -0.57
C ARG A 390 -20.63 -5.39 -1.62
N GLY A 391 -20.15 -4.16 -1.71
CA GLY A 391 -19.10 -3.79 -2.65
C GLY A 391 -17.85 -4.65 -2.50
N HIS A 392 -17.43 -4.95 -1.26
CA HIS A 392 -16.30 -5.87 -1.05
C HIS A 392 -16.66 -7.33 -1.34
N MET A 393 -17.87 -7.78 -1.04
CA MET A 393 -18.33 -9.13 -1.40
C MET A 393 -18.36 -9.31 -2.94
N ASP A 394 -18.84 -8.32 -3.67
CA ASP A 394 -18.84 -8.32 -5.14
C ASP A 394 -17.41 -8.22 -5.72
N GLN A 395 -16.52 -7.50 -5.04
CA GLN A 395 -15.10 -7.39 -5.45
C GLN A 395 -14.38 -8.75 -5.43
N MET A 396 -14.82 -9.72 -4.65
CA MET A 396 -14.21 -11.06 -4.63
C MET A 396 -14.17 -11.68 -6.03
N ALA A 397 -15.20 -11.48 -6.85
CA ALA A 397 -15.24 -11.95 -8.24
C ALA A 397 -14.23 -11.24 -9.17
N GLN A 398 -13.70 -10.07 -8.78
CA GLN A 398 -12.62 -9.40 -9.53
C GLN A 398 -11.25 -10.03 -9.26
N PHE A 399 -11.06 -10.72 -8.13
CA PHE A 399 -9.88 -11.56 -7.89
C PHE A 399 -9.93 -12.87 -8.68
N ASP A 400 -11.08 -13.51 -8.68
CA ASP A 400 -11.32 -14.76 -9.41
C ASP A 400 -12.80 -14.90 -9.74
N GLU A 401 -13.12 -15.27 -11.00
CA GLU A 401 -14.50 -15.44 -11.47
C GLU A 401 -15.30 -16.51 -10.72
N SER A 402 -14.62 -17.44 -10.04
CA SER A 402 -15.28 -18.44 -9.19
C SER A 402 -15.62 -17.93 -7.79
N ALA A 403 -15.08 -16.79 -7.38
CA ALA A 403 -15.30 -16.21 -6.06
C ALA A 403 -16.55 -15.32 -6.01
N VAL A 404 -17.63 -15.77 -6.59
CA VAL A 404 -18.92 -15.07 -6.61
C VAL A 404 -19.70 -15.36 -5.34
N ILE A 405 -19.99 -14.31 -4.56
CA ILE A 405 -20.90 -14.37 -3.41
C ILE A 405 -22.29 -13.98 -3.88
N SER A 406 -23.25 -14.88 -3.77
CA SER A 406 -24.61 -14.63 -4.24
C SER A 406 -25.28 -13.46 -3.49
N SER A 407 -26.20 -12.78 -4.15
CA SER A 407 -27.01 -11.74 -3.50
C SER A 407 -27.84 -12.28 -2.33
N GLY A 408 -28.17 -13.59 -2.34
CA GLY A 408 -28.81 -14.28 -1.22
C GLY A 408 -27.89 -14.29 0.01
N ASP A 409 -26.67 -14.82 -0.14
CA ASP A 409 -25.69 -14.90 0.95
C ASP A 409 -25.33 -13.50 1.49
N GLN A 410 -25.23 -12.50 0.60
CA GLN A 410 -25.01 -11.10 1.01
C GLN A 410 -26.17 -10.56 1.86
N ASN A 411 -27.41 -10.86 1.46
CA ASN A 411 -28.62 -10.46 2.20
C ASN A 411 -28.70 -11.15 3.56
N ASP A 412 -28.41 -12.44 3.60
CA ASP A 412 -28.43 -13.23 4.84
C ASP A 412 -27.38 -12.70 5.83
N TYR A 413 -26.17 -12.41 5.35
CA TYR A 413 -25.11 -11.80 6.17
C TYR A 413 -25.55 -10.44 6.76
N LEU A 414 -26.04 -9.51 5.93
CA LEU A 414 -26.46 -8.18 6.37
C LEU A 414 -27.70 -8.21 7.24
N THR A 415 -28.57 -9.21 7.08
CA THR A 415 -29.72 -9.42 7.95
C THR A 415 -29.31 -9.95 9.33
N ALA A 416 -28.32 -10.86 9.36
CA ALA A 416 -27.76 -11.37 10.60
C ALA A 416 -26.93 -10.32 11.36
N HIS A 417 -26.29 -9.40 10.62
CA HIS A 417 -25.41 -8.36 11.16
C HIS A 417 -25.87 -6.94 10.75
N PRO A 418 -27.06 -6.50 11.21
CA PRO A 418 -27.61 -5.21 10.81
C PRO A 418 -26.77 -4.05 11.35
N PHE A 419 -26.73 -2.96 10.60
CA PHE A 419 -26.08 -1.74 11.06
C PHE A 419 -26.70 -1.25 12.36
N ASN A 420 -25.86 -0.92 13.33
CA ASN A 420 -26.27 -0.39 14.64
C ASN A 420 -25.58 0.96 14.89
N ALA A 421 -26.35 2.03 14.92
CA ALA A 421 -25.83 3.37 15.14
C ALA A 421 -25.09 3.54 16.50
N GLY A 422 -25.39 2.69 17.50
CA GLY A 422 -24.72 2.69 18.80
C GLY A 422 -23.30 2.12 18.77
N THR A 423 -22.98 1.27 17.78
CA THR A 423 -21.65 0.67 17.57
C THR A 423 -21.12 0.94 16.16
N ALA A 424 -21.63 1.99 15.53
CA ALA A 424 -21.40 2.28 14.13
C ALA A 424 -19.90 2.36 13.77
N LEU A 425 -19.09 3.09 14.56
CA LEU A 425 -17.67 3.25 14.27
C LEU A 425 -16.91 1.90 14.33
N GLU A 426 -17.26 1.05 15.28
CA GLU A 426 -16.70 -0.30 15.37
C GLU A 426 -17.09 -1.14 14.16
N GLN A 427 -18.38 -1.19 13.81
CA GLN A 427 -18.86 -1.97 12.67
C GLN A 427 -18.24 -1.49 11.36
N ILE A 428 -18.27 -0.19 11.10
CA ILE A 428 -17.71 0.42 9.88
C ILE A 428 -16.23 0.11 9.75
N ASN A 429 -15.45 0.37 10.80
CA ASN A 429 -14.00 0.26 10.72
C ASN A 429 -13.51 -1.20 10.79
N THR A 430 -14.28 -2.11 11.40
CA THR A 430 -14.02 -3.55 11.30
C THR A 430 -14.28 -4.05 9.87
N GLN A 431 -15.36 -3.62 9.22
CA GLN A 431 -15.60 -3.95 7.82
C GLN A 431 -14.57 -3.29 6.89
N TYR A 432 -14.08 -2.09 7.23
CA TYR A 432 -12.99 -1.44 6.49
C TYR A 432 -11.68 -2.25 6.58
N TRP A 433 -11.39 -2.81 7.75
CA TRP A 433 -10.26 -3.72 7.96
C TRP A 433 -10.39 -4.98 7.08
N VAL A 434 -11.58 -5.60 7.01
CA VAL A 434 -11.83 -6.74 6.11
C VAL A 434 -11.71 -6.32 4.64
N ALA A 435 -12.28 -5.17 4.24
CA ALA A 435 -12.24 -4.66 2.87
C ALA A 435 -10.84 -4.18 2.44
N SER A 436 -9.93 -4.01 3.39
CA SER A 436 -8.52 -3.67 3.14
C SER A 436 -7.59 -4.89 3.24
N PHE A 437 -8.12 -6.11 3.24
CA PHE A 437 -7.31 -7.32 3.18
C PHE A 437 -6.48 -7.33 1.89
N LEU A 438 -5.20 -7.67 1.98
CA LEU A 438 -4.15 -7.55 0.97
C LEU A 438 -3.71 -6.10 0.64
N ASN A 439 -4.31 -5.08 1.26
CA ASN A 439 -3.80 -3.72 1.28
C ASN A 439 -3.43 -3.33 2.72
N GLY A 440 -2.37 -3.94 3.23
CA GLY A 440 -1.96 -3.84 4.63
C GLY A 440 -1.63 -2.43 5.07
N SER A 441 -1.09 -1.58 4.18
CA SER A 441 -0.78 -0.18 4.50
C SER A 441 -2.04 0.60 4.88
N GLU A 442 -3.12 0.43 4.11
CA GLU A 442 -4.40 1.08 4.40
C GLU A 442 -5.12 0.46 5.60
N ALA A 443 -5.09 -0.88 5.71
CA ALA A 443 -5.65 -1.56 6.87
C ALA A 443 -5.02 -1.07 8.18
N TRP A 444 -3.68 -0.95 8.21
CA TRP A 444 -2.93 -0.47 9.37
C TRP A 444 -3.14 1.02 9.65
N ALA A 445 -3.18 1.85 8.64
CA ALA A 445 -3.46 3.26 8.80
C ALA A 445 -4.87 3.48 9.38
N ASN A 446 -5.88 2.79 8.85
CA ASN A 446 -7.24 2.90 9.38
C ASN A 446 -7.39 2.32 10.79
N PHE A 447 -6.70 1.23 11.11
CA PHE A 447 -6.65 0.68 12.47
C PHE A 447 -6.13 1.70 13.48
N ARG A 448 -4.97 2.33 13.21
CA ARG A 448 -4.41 3.37 14.08
C ARG A 448 -5.32 4.58 14.22
N ARG A 449 -5.95 5.00 13.12
CA ARG A 449 -6.91 6.11 13.10
C ARG A 449 -8.14 5.83 13.95
N SER A 450 -8.74 4.67 13.77
CA SER A 450 -10.06 4.35 14.32
C SER A 450 -10.01 3.63 15.67
N GLY A 451 -8.98 2.83 15.91
CA GLY A 451 -8.89 1.88 17.02
C GLY A 451 -9.62 0.55 16.77
N TYR A 452 -10.13 0.33 15.54
CA TYR A 452 -10.92 -0.88 15.19
C TYR A 452 -10.32 -1.66 14.03
N PRO A 453 -10.48 -3.00 14.03
CA PRO A 453 -11.19 -3.81 15.04
C PRO A 453 -10.49 -3.79 16.39
N ALA A 454 -11.18 -4.19 17.46
CA ALA A 454 -10.63 -4.25 18.82
C ALA A 454 -9.64 -5.44 18.94
N LEU A 455 -8.44 -5.29 18.37
CA LEU A 455 -7.37 -6.29 18.45
C LEU A 455 -6.67 -6.26 19.80
N ALA A 456 -6.09 -7.39 20.20
CA ALA A 456 -5.15 -7.45 21.31
C ALA A 456 -3.72 -7.19 20.82
N PRO A 457 -2.87 -6.48 21.58
CA PRO A 457 -1.44 -6.37 21.26
C PRO A 457 -0.78 -7.73 21.11
N ASN A 458 0.21 -7.83 20.22
CA ASN A 458 0.96 -9.05 19.99
C ASN A 458 1.71 -9.46 21.28
N PRO A 459 1.45 -10.64 21.86
CA PRO A 459 2.06 -11.06 23.12
C PRO A 459 3.46 -11.66 22.97
N TYR A 460 4.16 -11.46 21.85
CA TYR A 460 5.48 -12.05 21.62
C TYR A 460 6.48 -11.61 22.69
N PRO A 461 7.12 -12.55 23.40
CA PRO A 461 8.00 -12.20 24.53
C PRO A 461 9.26 -11.42 24.14
N GLY A 462 9.72 -11.59 22.89
CA GLY A 462 10.88 -10.92 22.33
C GLY A 462 10.58 -9.60 21.59
N ALA A 463 9.35 -9.08 21.73
CA ALA A 463 8.98 -7.79 21.12
C ALA A 463 9.92 -6.67 21.56
N ASP A 464 10.12 -5.68 20.68
CA ASP A 464 10.88 -4.47 20.95
C ASP A 464 10.35 -3.77 22.22
N ALA A 465 11.26 -3.29 23.05
CA ALA A 465 10.90 -2.71 24.35
C ALA A 465 9.98 -1.47 24.19
N SER A 466 10.08 -0.74 23.08
CA SER A 466 9.25 0.44 22.81
C SER A 466 7.76 0.10 22.62
N VAL A 467 7.45 -1.10 22.11
CA VAL A 467 6.06 -1.53 21.80
C VAL A 467 5.62 -2.77 22.57
N LYS A 468 6.35 -3.13 23.63
CA LYS A 468 5.99 -4.29 24.44
C LYS A 468 4.63 -4.10 25.13
N GLY A 469 3.64 -4.89 24.71
CA GLY A 469 2.27 -4.78 25.20
C GLY A 469 1.44 -3.69 24.53
N ASP A 470 1.93 -3.13 23.43
CA ASP A 470 1.24 -2.14 22.60
C ASP A 470 1.37 -2.52 21.12
N PHE A 471 0.85 -1.69 20.23
CA PHE A 471 0.92 -1.85 18.78
C PHE A 471 2.08 -1.05 18.18
N ILE A 472 2.51 -1.45 16.97
CA ILE A 472 3.42 -0.65 16.16
C ILE A 472 2.67 0.57 15.63
N HIS A 473 3.20 1.78 15.87
CA HIS A 473 2.62 3.07 15.44
C HIS A 473 3.27 3.66 14.20
N ARG A 474 4.53 3.34 13.94
CA ARG A 474 5.24 3.67 12.69
C ARG A 474 6.37 2.67 12.46
N LEU A 475 6.88 2.62 11.22
CA LEU A 475 8.10 1.88 10.93
C LEU A 475 9.32 2.80 11.07
N THR A 476 10.46 2.20 11.44
CA THR A 476 11.74 2.92 11.51
C THR A 476 12.27 3.26 10.11
N TYR A 477 13.00 4.35 10.00
CA TYR A 477 13.71 4.68 8.77
C TYR A 477 14.77 3.65 8.41
N PRO A 478 15.13 3.52 7.11
CA PRO A 478 16.23 2.66 6.70
C PRO A 478 17.52 3.00 7.44
N VAL A 479 18.23 1.98 7.93
CA VAL A 479 19.49 2.15 8.67
C VAL A 479 20.49 3.00 7.92
N ARG A 480 20.51 2.92 6.58
CA ARG A 480 21.42 3.71 5.75
C ARG A 480 21.20 5.22 5.84
N GLU A 481 19.97 5.69 6.11
CA GLU A 481 19.66 7.12 6.22
C GLU A 481 20.44 7.76 7.38
N LYS A 482 20.64 7.01 8.46
CA LYS A 482 21.45 7.45 9.62
C LYS A 482 22.90 7.79 9.26
N SER A 483 23.43 7.21 8.19
CA SER A 483 24.83 7.40 7.77
C SER A 483 24.99 8.20 6.47
N VAL A 484 24.01 8.16 5.59
CA VAL A 484 24.09 8.80 4.26
C VAL A 484 23.44 10.19 4.28
N ASN A 485 22.30 10.34 4.95
CA ASN A 485 21.55 11.60 5.05
C ASN A 485 21.46 12.07 6.52
N THR A 486 22.56 11.97 7.23
CA THR A 486 22.64 12.07 8.69
C THR A 486 21.99 13.34 9.26
N ASP A 487 22.29 14.51 8.71
CA ASP A 487 21.81 15.79 9.23
C ASP A 487 20.29 15.93 9.10
N ASN A 488 19.76 15.56 7.92
CA ASN A 488 18.32 15.61 7.65
C ASN A 488 17.56 14.53 8.45
N TYR A 489 18.13 13.34 8.59
CA TYR A 489 17.61 12.29 9.48
C TYR A 489 17.53 12.78 10.93
N ASN A 490 18.61 13.37 11.47
CA ASN A 490 18.63 13.87 12.83
C ASN A 490 17.62 15.00 13.05
N ALA A 491 17.43 15.88 12.06
CA ALA A 491 16.42 16.95 12.10
C ALA A 491 14.99 16.38 12.17
N ALA A 492 14.68 15.34 11.39
CA ALA A 492 13.40 14.65 11.43
C ALA A 492 13.14 14.01 12.80
N VAL A 493 14.12 13.26 13.32
CA VAL A 493 14.02 12.63 14.65
C VAL A 493 13.84 13.66 15.76
N ALA A 494 14.54 14.81 15.67
CA ALA A 494 14.37 15.90 16.66
C ALA A 494 12.97 16.52 16.62
N ARG A 495 12.31 16.54 15.47
CA ARG A 495 10.96 17.11 15.27
C ARG A 495 9.85 16.15 15.66
N GLN A 496 9.86 14.91 15.11
CA GLN A 496 8.75 13.97 15.29
C GLN A 496 8.89 13.02 16.49
N GLY A 497 10.09 12.91 17.10
CA GLY A 497 10.39 11.97 18.20
C GLY A 497 11.32 10.85 17.79
N ALA A 498 11.51 9.88 18.69
CA ALA A 498 12.43 8.77 18.51
C ALA A 498 12.14 7.94 17.24
N ASP A 499 13.20 7.49 16.59
CA ASP A 499 13.07 6.56 15.46
C ASP A 499 12.90 5.13 15.98
N ASP A 500 11.70 4.85 16.51
CA ASP A 500 11.28 3.57 17.07
C ASP A 500 9.86 3.18 16.61
N LEU A 501 9.38 2.03 17.05
CA LEU A 501 8.07 1.50 16.67
C LEU A 501 6.90 2.12 17.45
N ALA A 502 7.16 2.81 18.56
CA ALA A 502 6.15 3.41 19.44
C ALA A 502 5.82 4.86 19.11
N THR A 503 6.71 5.56 18.42
CA THR A 503 6.49 6.96 18.04
C THR A 503 5.29 7.07 17.11
N ARG A 504 4.30 7.88 17.53
CA ARG A 504 3.07 8.08 16.76
C ARG A 504 3.26 9.15 15.70
N ILE A 505 2.61 8.98 14.57
CA ILE A 505 2.46 10.04 13.57
C ILE A 505 1.33 10.99 14.00
N PHE A 506 1.26 12.19 13.42
CA PHE A 506 0.45 13.29 13.95
C PHE A 506 -1.04 12.99 14.13
N TRP A 507 -1.64 12.17 13.25
CA TRP A 507 -3.05 11.83 13.33
C TRP A 507 -3.34 10.53 14.13
N ASP A 508 -2.31 9.77 14.48
CA ASP A 508 -2.44 8.56 15.31
C ASP A 508 -2.49 8.97 16.80
N THR A 509 -3.64 9.41 17.23
CA THR A 509 -3.93 9.80 18.62
C THR A 509 -4.70 8.70 19.34
N PRO A 510 -4.46 8.52 20.67
CA PRO A 510 -5.20 7.56 21.50
C PRO A 510 -6.72 7.71 21.44
#